data_bd6f6102e8aec0434581b6ec49c352c0
#
_entry.id   bd6f6102e8aec0434581b6ec49c352c0
#
_cell.length_a   1.000
_cell.length_b   1.000
_cell.length_c   1.000
_cell.angle_alpha   90.00
_cell.angle_beta   90.00
_cell.angle_gamma   90.00
#
_symmetry.space_group_name_H-M   'P 1'
#
loop_
_entity.id
_entity.type
_entity.pdbx_description
1 polymer ?
#
loop_
_entity_poly.entity_id
_entity_poly.type
_entity_poly.pdbx_seq_one_letter_code
_entity_poly.pdbx_strand_id
1 'polypeptide(L)'
;MRVWGIDTALVTDDDNVFYLTGYYDYLHMEFGRPTIFIVSVNGPSVIITPQIDENSARSLAHCDEISTWNDGMGDEWREKLPDLLKSSKKIGIETDRISQVVLSYLYSLLSKEKFINFSKILSEMRMIKSPEELQIARHAGQVANAMMKAGREAIIDGRPEFEVAIATSAAGARMAAQLLNKHYMPTDMSPNTNFLQIMASGQDITKTHHRASNRIMKNGDPVFLCFCGMTNFNKFKLGFDRTFWINSAKPEHIKVYETALASQEAALAELGPGVKAEQVHEAYAEVIQGAGYDYPFRCGRATGYSFLENPQLIRGDKTILEPGMVFAVDGSVLTNDFRAQVGDSFIITETGYEQITQHPKAVDEIII
;
A
#
# COMPACT_ATOMS: atom_id res chain seq x y z
N MET A 1 23.49 6.77 2.14
CA MET A 1 24.63 5.83 2.29
C MET A 1 25.88 6.52 2.88
N ARG A 2 26.48 7.52 2.25
CA ARG A 2 27.74 8.16 2.74
C ARG A 2 27.64 8.67 4.18
N VAL A 3 26.56 9.35 4.55
CA VAL A 3 26.33 9.88 5.90
C VAL A 3 26.30 8.77 6.96
N TRP A 4 25.85 7.57 6.59
CA TRP A 4 25.76 6.41 7.47
C TRP A 4 26.97 5.47 7.40
N GLY A 5 28.02 5.86 6.66
CA GLY A 5 29.22 5.05 6.47
C GLY A 5 28.97 3.74 5.71
N ILE A 6 27.87 3.64 4.96
CA ILE A 6 27.53 2.49 4.12
C ILE A 6 28.12 2.70 2.74
N ASP A 7 28.97 1.80 2.30
CA ASP A 7 29.62 1.87 0.99
C ASP A 7 28.89 1.05 -0.10
N THR A 8 28.14 0.04 0.31
CA THR A 8 27.31 -0.78 -0.59
C THR A 8 25.96 -1.07 0.07
N ALA A 9 24.86 -0.93 -0.65
CA ALA A 9 23.55 -1.40 -0.22
C ALA A 9 23.09 -2.57 -1.09
N LEU A 10 22.51 -3.57 -0.46
CA LEU A 10 21.91 -4.74 -1.08
C LEU A 10 20.42 -4.76 -0.70
N VAL A 11 19.55 -4.65 -1.69
CA VAL A 11 18.11 -4.51 -1.55
C VAL A 11 17.43 -5.69 -2.22
N THR A 12 16.47 -6.31 -1.53
CA THR A 12 15.76 -7.50 -2.00
C THR A 12 14.26 -7.43 -1.80
N ASP A 13 13.75 -6.47 -1.05
CA ASP A 13 12.31 -6.24 -0.92
C ASP A 13 11.74 -5.73 -2.25
N ASP A 14 10.68 -6.36 -2.75
CA ASP A 14 10.08 -6.06 -4.06
C ASP A 14 9.67 -4.61 -4.22
N ASP A 15 9.05 -4.04 -3.18
CA ASP A 15 8.60 -2.66 -3.21
C ASP A 15 9.80 -1.71 -3.28
N ASN A 16 10.90 -2.02 -2.58
CA ASN A 16 12.11 -1.21 -2.56
C ASN A 16 12.97 -1.40 -3.81
N VAL A 17 13.06 -2.61 -4.37
CA VAL A 17 13.70 -2.84 -5.67
C VAL A 17 12.97 -2.04 -6.74
N PHE A 18 11.63 -2.12 -6.78
CA PHE A 18 10.84 -1.34 -7.73
C PHE A 18 11.01 0.17 -7.51
N TYR A 19 10.93 0.65 -6.27
CA TYR A 19 11.10 2.07 -5.95
C TYR A 19 12.42 2.63 -6.45
N LEU A 20 13.50 1.86 -6.31
CA LEU A 20 14.85 2.31 -6.68
C LEU A 20 15.18 2.14 -8.17
N THR A 21 14.52 1.23 -8.86
CA THR A 21 14.91 0.82 -10.22
C THR A 21 13.79 0.84 -11.25
N GLY A 22 12.54 0.88 -10.84
CA GLY A 22 11.38 0.70 -11.72
C GLY A 22 11.14 -0.75 -12.16
N TYR A 23 12.02 -1.68 -11.80
CA TYR A 23 11.94 -3.07 -12.21
C TYR A 23 11.05 -3.91 -11.30
N TYR A 24 10.19 -4.72 -11.91
CA TYR A 24 9.31 -5.66 -11.25
C TYR A 24 9.50 -7.05 -11.80
N ASP A 25 9.86 -7.99 -10.93
CA ASP A 25 10.16 -9.36 -11.28
C ASP A 25 9.03 -10.32 -10.83
N TYR A 26 8.47 -11.03 -11.80
CA TYR A 26 7.45 -12.04 -11.56
C TYR A 26 7.98 -13.25 -10.77
N LEU A 27 9.19 -13.73 -11.09
CA LEU A 27 9.74 -14.94 -10.48
C LEU A 27 10.06 -14.77 -9.01
N HIS A 28 10.44 -13.59 -8.57
CA HIS A 28 10.65 -13.31 -7.16
C HIS A 28 9.37 -13.55 -6.36
N MET A 29 8.26 -13.01 -6.82
CA MET A 29 6.98 -13.11 -6.12
C MET A 29 6.43 -14.53 -6.07
N GLU A 30 6.46 -15.23 -7.22
CA GLU A 30 5.74 -16.49 -7.36
C GLU A 30 6.60 -17.70 -6.96
N PHE A 31 7.91 -17.63 -7.15
CA PHE A 31 8.80 -18.76 -6.95
C PHE A 31 9.85 -18.57 -5.84
N GLY A 32 9.86 -17.42 -5.16
CA GLY A 32 10.80 -17.11 -4.08
C GLY A 32 12.28 -17.04 -4.53
N ARG A 33 12.51 -16.80 -5.83
CA ARG A 33 13.84 -16.59 -6.40
C ARG A 33 14.21 -15.13 -6.31
N PRO A 34 15.35 -14.78 -5.66
CA PRO A 34 15.61 -13.39 -5.35
C PRO A 34 16.00 -12.58 -6.59
N THR A 35 15.35 -11.44 -6.77
CA THR A 35 15.93 -10.30 -7.47
C THR A 35 16.68 -9.46 -6.46
N ILE A 36 17.94 -9.15 -6.76
CA ILE A 36 18.81 -8.42 -5.85
C ILE A 36 19.29 -7.16 -6.55
N PHE A 37 19.04 -6.01 -5.96
CA PHE A 37 19.59 -4.76 -6.39
C PHE A 37 20.78 -4.38 -5.49
N ILE A 38 21.94 -4.14 -6.10
CA ILE A 38 23.15 -3.70 -5.41
C ILE A 38 23.52 -2.32 -5.91
N VAL A 39 23.73 -1.38 -5.00
CA VAL A 39 24.23 -0.05 -5.31
C VAL A 39 25.44 0.27 -4.45
N SER A 40 26.54 0.66 -5.09
CA SER A 40 27.78 1.04 -4.43
C SER A 40 28.02 2.54 -4.54
N VAL A 41 28.58 3.15 -3.49
CA VAL A 41 28.89 4.60 -3.46
C VAL A 41 29.86 5.01 -4.56
N ASN A 42 30.81 4.13 -4.89
CA ASN A 42 31.90 4.38 -5.84
C ASN A 42 31.95 3.32 -6.96
N GLY A 43 30.87 2.62 -7.22
CA GLY A 43 30.76 1.60 -8.27
C GLY A 43 29.41 1.63 -8.96
N PRO A 44 29.17 0.75 -9.93
CA PRO A 44 27.92 0.66 -10.63
C PRO A 44 26.78 0.21 -9.72
N SER A 45 25.57 0.55 -10.11
CA SER A 45 24.35 -0.08 -9.63
C SER A 45 24.05 -1.32 -10.47
N VAL A 46 23.74 -2.45 -9.83
CA VAL A 46 23.59 -3.74 -10.50
C VAL A 46 22.29 -4.42 -10.07
N ILE A 47 21.50 -4.86 -11.02
CA ILE A 47 20.40 -5.81 -10.77
C ILE A 47 20.89 -7.22 -11.07
N ILE A 48 20.66 -8.13 -10.13
CA ILE A 48 20.85 -9.57 -10.29
C ILE A 48 19.49 -10.21 -10.43
N THR A 49 19.22 -10.85 -11.57
CA THR A 49 17.92 -11.44 -11.89
C THR A 49 18.09 -12.75 -12.69
N PRO A 50 17.08 -13.66 -12.71
CA PRO A 50 17.14 -14.84 -13.58
C PRO A 50 17.30 -14.47 -15.06
N GLN A 51 18.02 -15.29 -15.80
CA GLN A 51 18.28 -15.03 -17.23
C GLN A 51 16.98 -14.96 -18.07
N ILE A 52 15.96 -15.69 -17.67
CA ILE A 52 14.67 -15.67 -18.36
C ILE A 52 14.02 -14.28 -18.35
N ASP A 53 14.30 -13.47 -17.33
CA ASP A 53 13.78 -12.12 -17.17
C ASP A 53 14.73 -11.01 -17.67
N GLU A 54 15.86 -11.38 -18.30
CA GLU A 54 16.86 -10.41 -18.75
C GLU A 54 16.28 -9.32 -19.65
N ASN A 55 15.44 -9.69 -20.61
CA ASN A 55 14.85 -8.72 -21.54
C ASN A 55 13.91 -7.73 -20.84
N SER A 56 13.11 -8.22 -19.88
CA SER A 56 12.25 -7.38 -19.04
C SER A 56 13.08 -6.43 -18.18
N ALA A 57 14.13 -6.95 -17.54
CA ALA A 57 15.03 -6.13 -16.74
C ALA A 57 15.71 -5.04 -17.58
N ARG A 58 16.19 -5.35 -18.78
CA ARG A 58 16.81 -4.37 -19.68
C ARG A 58 15.84 -3.30 -20.18
N SER A 59 14.56 -3.64 -20.32
CA SER A 59 13.51 -2.71 -20.75
C SER A 59 13.05 -1.77 -19.62
N LEU A 60 12.98 -2.26 -18.39
CA LEU A 60 12.31 -1.58 -17.29
C LEU A 60 13.27 -0.98 -16.26
N ALA A 61 14.43 -1.60 -16.04
CA ALA A 61 15.29 -1.22 -14.93
C ALA A 61 16.14 0.01 -15.21
N HIS A 62 16.11 0.93 -14.27
CA HIS A 62 17.06 2.06 -14.20
C HIS A 62 18.24 1.69 -13.31
N CYS A 63 19.27 1.09 -13.92
CA CYS A 63 20.53 0.73 -13.27
C CYS A 63 21.66 0.72 -14.30
N ASP A 64 22.91 0.68 -13.84
CA ASP A 64 24.08 0.69 -14.73
C ASP A 64 24.30 -0.67 -15.38
N GLU A 65 24.06 -1.77 -14.65
CA GLU A 65 24.35 -3.13 -15.12
C GLU A 65 23.23 -4.11 -14.75
N ILE A 66 23.01 -5.11 -15.60
CA ILE A 66 22.15 -6.26 -15.34
C ILE A 66 23.03 -7.51 -15.38
N SER A 67 23.07 -8.22 -14.27
CA SER A 67 23.77 -9.49 -14.10
C SER A 67 22.77 -10.62 -14.02
N THR A 68 22.78 -11.53 -14.97
CA THR A 68 21.84 -12.65 -15.01
C THR A 68 22.48 -13.95 -14.51
N TRP A 69 21.63 -14.85 -14.02
CA TRP A 69 22.02 -16.18 -13.59
C TRP A 69 21.09 -17.23 -14.19
N ASN A 70 21.63 -18.42 -14.46
CA ASN A 70 20.85 -19.53 -14.98
C ASN A 70 19.97 -20.11 -13.89
N ASP A 71 18.67 -20.21 -14.14
CA ASP A 71 17.70 -20.72 -13.20
C ASP A 71 17.57 -22.25 -13.32
N GLY A 72 18.59 -22.97 -12.93
CA GLY A 72 18.62 -24.43 -12.90
C GLY A 72 18.13 -24.98 -11.57
N MET A 73 18.93 -24.79 -10.52
CA MET A 73 18.62 -25.25 -9.17
C MET A 73 17.92 -24.19 -8.32
N GLY A 74 17.92 -22.92 -8.78
CA GLY A 74 17.30 -21.79 -8.09
C GLY A 74 18.21 -21.11 -7.08
N ASP A 75 19.50 -21.39 -7.07
CA ASP A 75 20.47 -20.84 -6.13
C ASP A 75 21.73 -20.27 -6.78
N GLU A 76 21.82 -20.28 -8.11
CA GLU A 76 22.96 -19.80 -8.89
C GLU A 76 23.20 -18.29 -8.77
N TRP A 77 22.20 -17.52 -8.30
CA TRP A 77 22.37 -16.13 -7.94
C TRP A 77 23.50 -15.89 -6.91
N ARG A 78 23.80 -16.90 -6.10
CA ARG A 78 24.88 -16.85 -5.10
C ARG A 78 26.25 -16.66 -5.72
N GLU A 79 26.48 -17.17 -6.92
CA GLU A 79 27.77 -17.06 -7.63
C GLU A 79 28.08 -15.59 -8.02
N LYS A 80 27.06 -14.73 -8.11
CA LYS A 80 27.24 -13.33 -8.48
C LYS A 80 27.68 -12.42 -7.32
N LEU A 81 27.34 -12.77 -6.09
CA LEU A 81 27.56 -11.90 -4.92
C LEU A 81 28.99 -11.74 -4.46
N PRO A 82 29.87 -12.79 -4.47
CA PRO A 82 31.23 -12.67 -3.96
C PRO A 82 32.02 -11.54 -4.63
N ASP A 83 31.99 -11.44 -5.96
CA ASP A 83 32.73 -10.44 -6.71
C ASP A 83 32.18 -9.02 -6.50
N LEU A 84 30.87 -8.87 -6.39
CA LEU A 84 30.22 -7.57 -6.17
C LEU A 84 30.42 -7.04 -4.75
N LEU A 85 30.60 -7.92 -3.76
CA LEU A 85 30.70 -7.55 -2.36
C LEU A 85 32.12 -7.58 -1.77
N LYS A 86 33.11 -8.12 -2.50
CA LYS A 86 34.50 -8.34 -1.98
C LYS A 86 35.19 -7.09 -1.46
N SER A 87 34.94 -5.94 -2.07
CA SER A 87 35.54 -4.65 -1.67
C SER A 87 34.73 -3.91 -0.60
N SER A 88 33.53 -4.36 -0.27
CA SER A 88 32.63 -3.67 0.65
C SER A 88 33.07 -3.83 2.10
N LYS A 89 33.18 -2.72 2.82
CA LYS A 89 33.51 -2.68 4.25
C LYS A 89 32.24 -2.67 5.11
N LYS A 90 31.23 -1.90 4.67
CA LYS A 90 29.92 -1.76 5.34
C LYS A 90 28.81 -1.90 4.31
N ILE A 91 27.96 -2.90 4.52
CA ILE A 91 26.89 -3.29 3.60
C ILE A 91 25.55 -3.02 4.28
N GLY A 92 24.75 -2.14 3.67
CA GLY A 92 23.36 -1.91 4.09
C GLY A 92 22.47 -3.04 3.57
N ILE A 93 21.67 -3.65 4.45
CA ILE A 93 20.64 -4.65 4.10
C ILE A 93 19.32 -4.34 4.82
N GLU A 94 18.24 -4.85 4.29
CA GLU A 94 16.91 -4.71 4.89
C GLU A 94 16.65 -5.86 5.87
N THR A 95 17.19 -5.79 7.09
CA THR A 95 17.19 -6.91 8.05
C THR A 95 15.82 -7.44 8.42
N ASP A 96 14.78 -6.65 8.27
CA ASP A 96 13.37 -6.96 8.55
C ASP A 96 12.58 -7.43 7.31
N ARG A 97 13.18 -7.34 6.12
CA ARG A 97 12.54 -7.67 4.84
C ARG A 97 13.28 -8.74 4.03
N ILE A 98 14.60 -8.81 4.13
CA ILE A 98 15.44 -9.74 3.39
C ILE A 98 15.03 -11.19 3.68
N SER A 99 14.89 -12.01 2.64
CA SER A 99 14.56 -13.42 2.83
C SER A 99 15.65 -14.16 3.61
N GLN A 100 15.25 -15.11 4.45
CA GLN A 100 16.19 -15.90 5.27
C GLN A 100 17.21 -16.67 4.41
N VAL A 101 16.85 -17.04 3.19
CA VAL A 101 17.75 -17.73 2.25
C VAL A 101 18.91 -16.84 1.84
N VAL A 102 18.60 -15.59 1.44
CA VAL A 102 19.61 -14.60 1.06
C VAL A 102 20.45 -14.20 2.27
N LEU A 103 19.82 -13.90 3.40
CA LEU A 103 20.51 -13.49 4.63
C LEU A 103 21.49 -14.54 5.12
N SER A 104 21.07 -15.83 5.14
CA SER A 104 21.93 -16.93 5.54
C SER A 104 23.15 -17.07 4.63
N TYR A 105 22.97 -16.90 3.34
CA TYR A 105 24.09 -16.95 2.40
C TYR A 105 25.06 -15.77 2.62
N LEU A 106 24.54 -14.54 2.78
CA LEU A 106 25.39 -13.37 3.07
C LEU A 106 26.23 -13.57 4.33
N TYR A 107 25.65 -14.14 5.39
CA TYR A 107 26.38 -14.43 6.63
C TYR A 107 27.38 -15.59 6.52
N SER A 108 27.22 -16.46 5.55
CA SER A 108 28.22 -17.48 5.22
C SER A 108 29.38 -16.92 4.39
N LEU A 109 29.10 -15.88 3.59
CA LEU A 109 30.07 -15.26 2.70
C LEU A 109 30.95 -14.23 3.41
N LEU A 110 30.36 -13.42 4.32
CA LEU A 110 31.00 -12.29 4.98
C LEU A 110 30.66 -12.24 6.47
N SER A 111 31.55 -11.66 7.25
CA SER A 111 31.35 -11.42 8.70
C SER A 111 30.12 -10.56 8.95
N LYS A 112 29.33 -10.92 9.96
CA LYS A 112 28.05 -10.25 10.31
C LYS A 112 28.21 -8.78 10.65
N GLU A 113 29.37 -8.38 11.20
CA GLU A 113 29.67 -7.00 11.58
C GLU A 113 29.79 -6.05 10.38
N LYS A 114 29.90 -6.58 9.17
CA LYS A 114 29.86 -5.78 7.94
C LYS A 114 28.45 -5.31 7.59
N PHE A 115 27.40 -5.95 8.10
CA PHE A 115 26.02 -5.65 7.72
C PHE A 115 25.40 -4.65 8.69
N ILE A 116 24.71 -3.65 8.11
CA ILE A 116 23.99 -2.59 8.82
C ILE A 116 22.54 -2.60 8.35
N ASN A 117 21.60 -2.42 9.28
CA ASN A 117 20.19 -2.25 8.90
C ASN A 117 19.99 -0.97 8.11
N PHE A 118 19.50 -1.11 6.89
CA PHE A 118 19.27 -0.03 5.92
C PHE A 118 17.77 0.34 5.80
N SER A 119 16.87 -0.44 6.38
CA SER A 119 15.42 -0.30 6.24
C SER A 119 14.92 1.10 6.59
N LYS A 120 15.48 1.70 7.66
CA LYS A 120 15.08 3.04 8.07
C LYS A 120 15.38 4.10 7.00
N ILE A 121 16.53 4.01 6.35
CA ILE A 121 16.94 4.96 5.30
C ILE A 121 15.97 4.88 4.11
N LEU A 122 15.62 3.66 3.67
CA LEU A 122 14.66 3.46 2.58
C LEU A 122 13.27 3.96 2.96
N SER A 123 12.85 3.73 4.20
CA SER A 123 11.57 4.24 4.71
C SER A 123 11.54 5.78 4.71
N GLU A 124 12.60 6.45 5.16
CA GLU A 124 12.71 7.91 5.15
C GLU A 124 12.74 8.48 3.72
N MET A 125 13.42 7.83 2.77
CA MET A 125 13.44 8.25 1.36
C MET A 125 12.06 8.19 0.70
N ARG A 126 11.22 7.22 1.08
CA ARG A 126 9.88 7.00 0.52
C ARG A 126 8.81 7.85 1.18
N MET A 127 9.11 8.48 2.32
CA MET A 127 8.12 9.19 3.14
C MET A 127 7.57 10.40 2.40
N ILE A 128 8.44 11.22 1.79
CA ILE A 128 8.06 12.40 1.01
C ILE A 128 8.16 12.04 -0.47
N LYS A 129 7.04 12.11 -1.16
CA LYS A 129 6.91 11.75 -2.57
C LYS A 129 7.36 12.91 -3.48
N SER A 130 8.05 12.56 -4.57
CA SER A 130 8.37 13.53 -5.63
C SER A 130 7.11 14.02 -6.34
N PRO A 131 7.17 15.11 -7.13
CA PRO A 131 6.04 15.56 -7.94
C PRO A 131 5.49 14.49 -8.88
N GLU A 132 6.36 13.65 -9.44
CA GLU A 132 6.02 12.55 -10.34
C GLU A 132 5.31 11.41 -9.58
N GLU A 133 5.79 11.07 -8.39
CA GLU A 133 5.15 10.09 -7.50
C GLU A 133 3.80 10.57 -7.00
N LEU A 134 3.65 11.88 -6.69
CA LEU A 134 2.36 12.47 -6.36
C LEU A 134 1.38 12.42 -7.53
N GLN A 135 1.86 12.54 -8.77
CA GLN A 135 1.01 12.36 -9.95
C GLN A 135 0.56 10.89 -10.09
N ILE A 136 1.43 9.93 -9.80
CA ILE A 136 1.06 8.51 -9.74
C ILE A 136 0.00 8.29 -8.64
N ALA A 137 0.15 8.90 -7.47
CA ALA A 137 -0.83 8.83 -6.38
C ALA A 137 -2.21 9.36 -6.81
N ARG A 138 -2.27 10.48 -7.53
CA ARG A 138 -3.53 11.02 -8.08
C ARG A 138 -4.17 10.08 -9.10
N HIS A 139 -3.38 9.48 -9.97
CA HIS A 139 -3.86 8.47 -10.92
C HIS A 139 -4.36 7.21 -10.20
N ALA A 140 -3.64 6.74 -9.16
CA ALA A 140 -4.13 5.67 -8.30
C ALA A 140 -5.48 6.02 -7.65
N GLY A 141 -5.68 7.29 -7.26
CA GLY A 141 -6.97 7.82 -6.77
C GLY A 141 -8.08 7.69 -7.80
N GLN A 142 -7.81 8.02 -9.07
CA GLN A 142 -8.80 7.86 -10.15
C GLN A 142 -9.16 6.38 -10.38
N VAL A 143 -8.19 5.48 -10.32
CA VAL A 143 -8.42 4.03 -10.38
C VAL A 143 -9.30 3.57 -9.20
N ALA A 144 -8.96 3.99 -7.99
CA ALA A 144 -9.73 3.66 -6.79
C ALA A 144 -11.19 4.18 -6.87
N ASN A 145 -11.39 5.40 -7.35
CA ASN A 145 -12.71 5.99 -7.53
C ASN A 145 -13.56 5.19 -8.54
N ALA A 146 -12.97 4.76 -9.65
CA ALA A 146 -13.65 3.88 -10.62
C ALA A 146 -14.01 2.52 -10.00
N MET A 147 -13.12 1.94 -9.20
CA MET A 147 -13.38 0.69 -8.47
C MET A 147 -14.52 0.85 -7.47
N MET A 148 -14.53 1.91 -6.65
CA MET A 148 -15.57 2.16 -5.65
C MET A 148 -16.93 2.37 -6.29
N LYS A 149 -16.99 3.16 -7.36
CA LYS A 149 -18.23 3.39 -8.12
C LYS A 149 -18.80 2.07 -8.65
N ALA A 150 -17.98 1.26 -9.31
CA ALA A 150 -18.42 -0.02 -9.84
C ALA A 150 -18.81 -1.02 -8.75
N GLY A 151 -18.11 -1.00 -7.61
CA GLY A 151 -18.44 -1.80 -6.44
C GLY A 151 -19.82 -1.44 -5.88
N ARG A 152 -20.09 -0.15 -5.68
CA ARG A 152 -21.40 0.35 -5.24
C ARG A 152 -22.52 -0.08 -6.18
N GLU A 153 -22.32 0.08 -7.49
CA GLU A 153 -23.32 -0.29 -8.52
C GLU A 153 -23.55 -1.82 -8.58
N ALA A 154 -22.59 -2.62 -8.16
CA ALA A 154 -22.69 -4.07 -8.14
C ALA A 154 -23.33 -4.62 -6.85
N ILE A 155 -23.46 -3.82 -5.78
CA ILE A 155 -24.14 -4.21 -4.55
C ILE A 155 -25.66 -4.22 -4.80
N ILE A 156 -26.24 -5.40 -4.96
CA ILE A 156 -27.66 -5.60 -5.29
C ILE A 156 -28.19 -6.79 -4.50
N ASP A 157 -29.43 -6.68 -3.98
CA ASP A 157 -30.14 -7.79 -3.35
C ASP A 157 -30.20 -9.03 -4.27
N GLY A 158 -29.89 -10.19 -3.73
CA GLY A 158 -29.83 -11.46 -4.46
C GLY A 158 -28.52 -11.73 -5.22
N ARG A 159 -27.56 -10.80 -5.23
CA ARG A 159 -26.27 -10.98 -5.90
C ARG A 159 -25.23 -11.55 -4.91
N PRO A 160 -24.32 -12.46 -5.35
CA PRO A 160 -23.22 -12.92 -4.51
C PRO A 160 -22.10 -11.88 -4.39
N GLU A 161 -21.39 -11.88 -3.27
CA GLU A 161 -20.30 -10.92 -2.98
C GLU A 161 -19.20 -10.92 -4.06
N PHE A 162 -18.83 -12.10 -4.60
CA PHE A 162 -17.74 -12.18 -5.58
C PHE A 162 -18.01 -11.39 -6.87
N GLU A 163 -19.26 -11.18 -7.25
CA GLU A 163 -19.62 -10.35 -8.41
C GLU A 163 -19.25 -8.88 -8.20
N VAL A 164 -19.32 -8.38 -6.98
CA VAL A 164 -18.83 -7.04 -6.63
C VAL A 164 -17.33 -6.98 -6.81
N ALA A 165 -16.61 -8.01 -6.37
CA ALA A 165 -15.14 -8.08 -6.55
C ALA A 165 -14.71 -8.11 -8.03
N ILE A 166 -15.46 -8.84 -8.88
CA ILE A 166 -15.21 -8.85 -10.34
C ILE A 166 -15.47 -7.46 -10.93
N ALA A 167 -16.58 -6.82 -10.57
CA ALA A 167 -16.93 -5.49 -11.08
C ALA A 167 -15.87 -4.44 -10.74
N THR A 168 -15.38 -4.44 -9.49
CA THR A 168 -14.34 -3.52 -9.02
C THR A 168 -13.03 -3.71 -9.78
N SER A 169 -12.55 -4.95 -9.91
CA SER A 169 -11.31 -5.26 -10.62
C SER A 169 -11.38 -4.88 -12.09
N ALA A 170 -12.50 -5.17 -12.75
CA ALA A 170 -12.71 -4.83 -14.15
C ALA A 170 -12.72 -3.31 -14.38
N ALA A 171 -13.38 -2.54 -13.51
CA ALA A 171 -13.40 -1.08 -13.59
C ALA A 171 -12.03 -0.47 -13.34
N GLY A 172 -11.31 -0.96 -12.33
CA GLY A 172 -9.95 -0.53 -12.01
C GLY A 172 -8.99 -0.74 -13.16
N ALA A 173 -8.98 -1.96 -13.74
CA ALA A 173 -8.10 -2.29 -14.87
C ALA A 173 -8.40 -1.42 -16.11
N ARG A 174 -9.67 -1.15 -16.42
CA ARG A 174 -10.05 -0.27 -17.54
C ARG A 174 -9.59 1.17 -17.30
N MET A 175 -9.78 1.71 -16.09
CA MET A 175 -9.32 3.05 -15.75
C MET A 175 -7.79 3.14 -15.79
N ALA A 176 -7.10 2.15 -15.24
CA ALA A 176 -5.64 2.07 -15.30
C ALA A 176 -5.14 2.07 -16.75
N ALA A 177 -5.74 1.26 -17.64
CA ALA A 177 -5.38 1.22 -19.05
C ALA A 177 -5.58 2.57 -19.76
N GLN A 178 -6.66 3.30 -19.46
CA GLN A 178 -6.89 4.63 -20.00
C GLN A 178 -5.81 5.63 -19.55
N LEU A 179 -5.44 5.60 -18.26
CA LEU A 179 -4.40 6.48 -17.72
C LEU A 179 -3.02 6.16 -18.28
N LEU A 180 -2.67 4.87 -18.41
CA LEU A 180 -1.42 4.43 -19.02
C LEU A 180 -1.31 4.94 -20.48
N ASN A 181 -2.34 4.74 -21.29
CA ASN A 181 -2.36 5.21 -22.67
C ASN A 181 -2.25 6.74 -22.80
N LYS A 182 -2.77 7.48 -21.85
CA LYS A 182 -2.81 8.94 -21.90
C LYS A 182 -1.54 9.61 -21.37
N HIS A 183 -0.91 9.03 -20.36
CA HIS A 183 0.11 9.73 -19.56
C HIS A 183 1.46 9.01 -19.48
N TYR A 184 1.56 7.74 -19.90
CA TYR A 184 2.75 6.91 -19.75
C TYR A 184 3.11 6.20 -21.05
N MET A 185 4.21 5.47 -21.04
CA MET A 185 4.59 4.54 -22.12
C MET A 185 3.84 3.21 -21.89
N PRO A 186 2.74 2.95 -22.61
CA PRO A 186 1.79 1.90 -22.22
C PRO A 186 2.29 0.47 -22.41
N THR A 187 3.34 0.26 -23.20
CA THR A 187 3.83 -1.07 -23.56
C THR A 187 4.54 -1.81 -22.43
N ASP A 188 5.08 -1.06 -21.46
CA ASP A 188 5.93 -1.63 -20.41
C ASP A 188 5.21 -1.66 -19.04
N MET A 189 3.96 -1.22 -18.99
CA MET A 189 3.18 -1.14 -17.75
C MET A 189 1.88 -1.92 -17.88
N SER A 190 1.62 -2.80 -16.93
CA SER A 190 0.37 -3.54 -16.88
C SER A 190 -0.74 -2.70 -16.21
N PRO A 191 -1.96 -2.63 -16.78
CA PRO A 191 -3.11 -2.00 -16.14
C PRO A 191 -3.70 -2.87 -15.02
N ASN A 192 -2.91 -3.72 -14.43
CA ASN A 192 -3.36 -4.69 -13.45
C ASN A 192 -3.68 -4.02 -12.11
N THR A 193 -4.83 -4.37 -11.56
CA THR A 193 -5.24 -4.06 -10.19
C THR A 193 -5.45 -5.36 -9.42
N ASN A 194 -5.32 -5.33 -8.09
CA ASN A 194 -5.58 -6.50 -7.29
C ASN A 194 -7.09 -6.79 -7.22
N PHE A 195 -7.43 -8.07 -7.13
CA PHE A 195 -8.80 -8.50 -6.88
C PHE A 195 -9.27 -8.05 -5.49
N LEU A 196 -10.52 -7.56 -5.38
CA LEU A 196 -11.09 -7.14 -4.11
C LEU A 196 -11.21 -8.34 -3.15
N GLN A 197 -10.32 -8.39 -2.18
CA GLN A 197 -10.29 -9.48 -1.20
C GLN A 197 -10.94 -9.09 0.14
N ILE A 198 -10.99 -7.79 0.47
CA ILE A 198 -11.58 -7.32 1.71
C ILE A 198 -12.97 -6.76 1.40
N MET A 199 -13.95 -7.62 1.59
CA MET A 199 -15.37 -7.33 1.47
C MET A 199 -16.13 -8.21 2.47
N ALA A 200 -17.08 -7.62 3.16
CA ALA A 200 -17.97 -8.34 4.07
C ALA A 200 -19.40 -7.83 3.93
N SER A 201 -20.38 -8.73 4.03
CA SER A 201 -21.78 -8.34 4.04
C SER A 201 -22.58 -9.06 5.13
N GLY A 202 -23.68 -8.43 5.59
CA GLY A 202 -24.60 -8.98 6.57
C GLY A 202 -23.90 -9.37 7.88
N GLN A 203 -24.09 -10.61 8.32
CA GLN A 203 -23.53 -11.12 9.59
C GLN A 203 -21.98 -11.19 9.61
N ASP A 204 -21.32 -11.19 8.45
CA ASP A 204 -19.87 -11.26 8.35
C ASP A 204 -19.19 -9.87 8.46
N ILE A 205 -19.98 -8.79 8.62
CA ILE A 205 -19.51 -7.40 8.66
C ILE A 205 -18.47 -7.13 9.76
N THR A 206 -18.49 -7.88 10.85
CA THR A 206 -17.54 -7.76 11.96
C THR A 206 -16.18 -8.42 11.68
N LYS A 207 -16.09 -9.26 10.64
CA LYS A 207 -14.84 -9.93 10.23
C LYS A 207 -13.95 -8.96 9.46
N THR A 208 -12.99 -8.37 10.12
CA THR A 208 -12.17 -7.24 9.59
C THR A 208 -11.52 -7.53 8.23
N HIS A 209 -11.02 -8.73 8.01
CA HIS A 209 -10.37 -9.13 6.75
C HIS A 209 -11.15 -10.25 6.03
N HIS A 210 -12.48 -10.18 6.09
CA HIS A 210 -13.34 -11.08 5.32
C HIS A 210 -13.10 -10.90 3.82
N ARG A 211 -13.15 -12.00 3.10
CA ARG A 211 -12.96 -12.01 1.64
C ARG A 211 -14.30 -12.13 0.95
N ALA A 212 -14.45 -11.48 -0.20
CA ALA A 212 -15.61 -11.66 -1.07
C ALA A 212 -15.85 -13.15 -1.33
N SER A 213 -17.05 -13.62 -1.02
CA SER A 213 -17.43 -15.03 -1.02
C SER A 213 -18.63 -15.31 -1.94
N ASN A 214 -19.13 -16.54 -1.90
CA ASN A 214 -20.39 -16.92 -2.57
C ASN A 214 -21.65 -16.52 -1.76
N ARG A 215 -21.50 -15.81 -0.63
CA ARG A 215 -22.63 -15.33 0.15
C ARG A 215 -23.52 -14.46 -0.72
N ILE A 216 -24.83 -14.74 -0.71
CA ILE A 216 -25.84 -13.93 -1.38
C ILE A 216 -26.19 -12.75 -0.47
N MET A 217 -25.97 -11.54 -0.96
CA MET A 217 -26.34 -10.30 -0.28
C MET A 217 -27.88 -10.16 -0.25
N LYS A 218 -28.39 -9.56 0.83
CA LYS A 218 -29.84 -9.45 1.06
C LYS A 218 -30.23 -8.04 1.44
N ASN A 219 -31.48 -7.69 1.18
CA ASN A 219 -32.09 -6.46 1.67
C ASN A 219 -31.84 -6.28 3.19
N GLY A 220 -31.42 -5.07 3.58
CA GLY A 220 -31.04 -4.73 4.95
C GLY A 220 -29.61 -5.11 5.35
N ASP A 221 -28.88 -5.84 4.51
CA ASP A 221 -27.47 -6.15 4.79
C ASP A 221 -26.59 -4.88 4.80
N PRO A 222 -25.75 -4.68 5.81
CA PRO A 222 -24.60 -3.81 5.67
C PRO A 222 -23.57 -4.49 4.76
N VAL A 223 -22.89 -3.69 3.94
CA VAL A 223 -21.84 -4.14 3.01
C VAL A 223 -20.61 -3.25 3.16
N PHE A 224 -19.48 -3.85 3.42
CA PHE A 224 -18.19 -3.15 3.54
C PHE A 224 -17.30 -3.46 2.36
N LEU A 225 -16.79 -2.42 1.71
CA LEU A 225 -15.75 -2.48 0.68
C LEU A 225 -14.49 -1.79 1.17
N CYS A 226 -13.34 -2.49 1.07
CA CYS A 226 -12.05 -1.93 1.42
C CYS A 226 -11.04 -2.18 0.29
N PHE A 227 -10.52 -1.10 -0.26
CA PHE A 227 -9.46 -1.13 -1.28
C PHE A 227 -8.06 -0.94 -0.69
N CYS A 228 -7.89 -1.10 0.61
CA CYS A 228 -6.61 -0.98 1.29
C CYS A 228 -5.55 -1.89 0.69
N GLY A 229 -4.58 -1.32 -0.05
CA GLY A 229 -3.55 -2.05 -0.77
C GLY A 229 -4.03 -2.79 -2.03
N MET A 230 -5.33 -2.74 -2.35
CA MET A 230 -5.91 -3.38 -3.55
C MET A 230 -5.85 -2.46 -4.76
N THR A 231 -6.00 -1.15 -4.57
CA THR A 231 -5.66 -0.19 -5.61
C THR A 231 -4.17 -0.29 -5.85
N ASN A 232 -3.80 -0.66 -7.05
CA ASN A 232 -2.41 -0.84 -7.45
C ASN A 232 -2.25 -0.22 -8.84
N PHE A 233 -1.93 1.06 -8.87
CA PHE A 233 -1.60 1.74 -10.10
C PHE A 233 -0.10 2.03 -10.12
N ASN A 234 0.62 1.43 -11.06
CA ASN A 234 2.09 1.49 -11.12
C ASN A 234 2.72 1.20 -9.74
N LYS A 235 2.27 0.12 -9.10
CA LYS A 235 2.63 -0.31 -7.74
C LYS A 235 2.31 0.68 -6.61
N PHE A 236 1.78 1.87 -6.89
CA PHE A 236 1.33 2.79 -5.86
C PHE A 236 0.02 2.32 -5.25
N LYS A 237 -0.03 2.19 -3.93
CA LYS A 237 -1.14 1.63 -3.16
C LYS A 237 -1.82 2.73 -2.35
N LEU A 238 -3.15 2.67 -2.25
CA LEU A 238 -3.96 3.62 -1.47
C LEU A 238 -4.86 2.88 -0.49
N GLY A 239 -5.41 3.62 0.49
CA GLY A 239 -6.53 3.19 1.31
C GLY A 239 -7.82 3.88 0.85
N PHE A 240 -8.90 3.11 0.72
CA PHE A 240 -10.21 3.64 0.36
C PHE A 240 -11.29 2.68 0.81
N ASP A 241 -12.15 3.11 1.73
CA ASP A 241 -13.12 2.25 2.40
C ASP A 241 -14.50 2.89 2.45
N ARG A 242 -15.55 2.08 2.28
CA ARG A 242 -16.95 2.49 2.46
C ARG A 242 -17.79 1.38 3.05
N THR A 243 -18.72 1.79 3.89
CA THR A 243 -19.84 0.95 4.35
C THR A 243 -21.11 1.40 3.64
N PHE A 244 -21.85 0.44 3.10
CA PHE A 244 -23.15 0.64 2.43
C PHE A 244 -24.22 -0.19 3.12
N TRP A 245 -25.50 0.07 2.80
CA TRP A 245 -26.63 -0.79 3.14
C TRP A 245 -27.52 -1.01 1.92
N ILE A 246 -28.06 -2.21 1.82
CA ILE A 246 -29.01 -2.55 0.75
C ILE A 246 -30.41 -2.15 1.18
N ASN A 247 -30.98 -1.14 0.53
CA ASN A 247 -32.34 -0.57 0.71
C ASN A 247 -32.67 0.00 2.10
N SER A 248 -32.11 -0.54 3.19
CA SER A 248 -32.42 -0.08 4.54
C SER A 248 -31.29 -0.36 5.52
N ALA A 249 -31.14 0.48 6.54
CA ALA A 249 -30.18 0.32 7.62
C ALA A 249 -30.90 0.32 8.97
N LYS A 250 -30.34 -0.41 9.94
CA LYS A 250 -30.83 -0.37 11.32
C LYS A 250 -30.40 0.95 11.99
N PRO A 251 -31.28 1.61 12.77
CA PRO A 251 -30.93 2.85 13.46
C PRO A 251 -29.67 2.76 14.33
N GLU A 252 -29.47 1.63 15.03
CA GLU A 252 -28.28 1.38 15.83
C GLU A 252 -27.00 1.32 14.99
N HIS A 253 -27.04 0.75 13.78
CA HIS A 253 -25.91 0.72 12.87
C HIS A 253 -25.59 2.11 12.29
N ILE A 254 -26.62 2.91 12.00
CA ILE A 254 -26.45 4.30 11.55
C ILE A 254 -25.70 5.11 12.60
N LYS A 255 -26.08 4.99 13.88
CA LYS A 255 -25.41 5.70 14.99
C LYS A 255 -23.93 5.32 15.09
N VAL A 256 -23.59 4.03 14.91
CA VAL A 256 -22.20 3.56 14.89
C VAL A 256 -21.44 4.15 13.70
N TYR A 257 -22.07 4.19 12.52
CA TYR A 257 -21.48 4.77 11.31
C TYR A 257 -21.25 6.27 11.44
N GLU A 258 -22.22 7.02 11.98
CA GLU A 258 -22.09 8.47 12.22
C GLU A 258 -20.91 8.76 13.17
N THR A 259 -20.67 7.92 14.18
CA THR A 259 -19.50 8.03 15.06
C THR A 259 -18.20 7.76 14.27
N ALA A 260 -18.17 6.75 13.41
CA ALA A 260 -17.01 6.48 12.56
C ALA A 260 -16.74 7.65 11.59
N LEU A 261 -17.78 8.21 10.97
CA LEU A 261 -17.66 9.37 10.10
C LEU A 261 -17.13 10.60 10.85
N ALA A 262 -17.73 10.94 11.99
CA ALA A 262 -17.30 12.07 12.82
C ALA A 262 -15.84 11.91 13.30
N SER A 263 -15.40 10.68 13.59
CA SER A 263 -14.02 10.42 13.99
C SER A 263 -13.03 10.63 12.84
N GLN A 264 -13.39 10.27 11.60
CA GLN A 264 -12.58 10.62 10.42
C GLN A 264 -12.51 12.14 10.22
N GLU A 265 -13.64 12.83 10.35
CA GLU A 265 -13.71 14.29 10.20
C GLU A 265 -12.83 15.00 11.24
N ALA A 266 -12.82 14.53 12.49
CA ALA A 266 -11.94 15.06 13.53
C ALA A 266 -10.46 14.84 13.20
N ALA A 267 -10.09 13.65 12.72
CA ALA A 267 -8.72 13.38 12.24
C ALA A 267 -8.32 14.30 11.08
N LEU A 268 -9.23 14.51 10.13
CA LEU A 268 -8.99 15.37 8.97
C LEU A 268 -8.88 16.86 9.33
N ALA A 269 -9.56 17.31 10.37
CA ALA A 269 -9.43 18.68 10.87
C ALA A 269 -8.00 18.98 11.39
N GLU A 270 -7.31 17.98 11.92
CA GLU A 270 -5.93 18.07 12.38
C GLU A 270 -4.90 17.72 11.29
N LEU A 271 -5.33 17.10 10.17
CA LEU A 271 -4.41 16.62 9.14
C LEU A 271 -3.80 17.78 8.35
N GLY A 272 -2.51 18.03 8.51
CA GLY A 272 -1.84 19.10 7.78
C GLY A 272 -0.33 19.16 8.01
N PRO A 273 0.38 20.03 7.29
CA PRO A 273 1.82 20.20 7.45
C PRO A 273 2.16 20.79 8.83
N GLY A 274 3.24 20.29 9.44
CA GLY A 274 3.72 20.74 10.75
C GLY A 274 3.04 20.06 11.95
N VAL A 275 1.98 19.29 11.75
CA VAL A 275 1.26 18.53 12.80
C VAL A 275 2.00 17.22 13.05
N LYS A 276 2.01 16.73 14.30
CA LYS A 276 2.53 15.39 14.60
C LYS A 276 1.49 14.32 14.26
N ALA A 277 1.95 13.18 13.79
CA ALA A 277 1.10 12.03 13.47
C ALA A 277 0.21 11.61 14.65
N GLU A 278 0.73 11.62 15.89
CA GLU A 278 -0.03 11.32 17.11
C GLU A 278 -1.19 12.30 17.36
N GLN A 279 -1.09 13.58 16.98
CA GLN A 279 -2.14 14.58 17.20
C GLN A 279 -3.37 14.29 16.32
N VAL A 280 -3.14 13.88 15.06
CA VAL A 280 -4.23 13.43 14.17
C VAL A 280 -4.96 12.22 14.78
N HIS A 281 -4.22 11.29 15.37
CA HIS A 281 -4.81 10.14 16.03
C HIS A 281 -5.53 10.52 17.33
N GLU A 282 -5.03 11.47 18.11
CA GLU A 282 -5.67 11.94 19.34
C GLU A 282 -7.06 12.53 19.05
N ALA A 283 -7.18 13.41 18.04
CA ALA A 283 -8.46 13.98 17.63
C ALA A 283 -9.49 12.90 17.23
N TYR A 284 -9.06 11.91 16.46
CA TYR A 284 -9.87 10.74 16.14
C TYR A 284 -10.31 9.96 17.38
N ALA A 285 -9.38 9.68 18.29
CA ALA A 285 -9.62 8.86 19.47
C ALA A 285 -10.56 9.54 20.47
N GLU A 286 -10.51 10.86 20.60
CA GLU A 286 -11.42 11.65 21.46
C GLU A 286 -12.88 11.46 21.04
N VAL A 287 -13.19 11.46 19.74
CA VAL A 287 -14.56 11.23 19.24
C VAL A 287 -15.02 9.81 19.55
N ILE A 288 -14.18 8.81 19.32
CA ILE A 288 -14.50 7.40 19.59
C ILE A 288 -14.78 7.18 21.10
N GLN A 289 -13.90 7.67 21.96
CA GLN A 289 -14.07 7.55 23.42
C GLN A 289 -15.23 8.40 23.94
N GLY A 290 -15.43 9.60 23.40
CA GLY A 290 -16.56 10.46 23.76
C GLY A 290 -17.91 9.83 23.45
N ALA A 291 -17.98 8.96 22.43
CA ALA A 291 -19.15 8.15 22.09
C ALA A 291 -19.30 6.87 22.94
N GLY A 292 -18.37 6.60 23.86
CA GLY A 292 -18.40 5.47 24.80
C GLY A 292 -17.79 4.17 24.26
N TYR A 293 -16.99 4.23 23.18
CA TYR A 293 -16.25 3.08 22.65
C TYR A 293 -14.82 3.02 23.21
N ASP A 294 -14.19 1.86 23.07
CA ASP A 294 -12.82 1.64 23.50
C ASP A 294 -11.83 2.52 22.75
N TYR A 295 -10.66 2.78 23.36
CA TYR A 295 -9.58 3.55 22.74
C TYR A 295 -9.10 2.88 21.44
N PRO A 296 -9.15 3.56 20.30
CA PRO A 296 -8.83 2.95 19.01
C PRO A 296 -7.31 2.85 18.81
N PHE A 297 -6.90 1.80 18.08
CA PHE A 297 -5.48 1.55 17.82
C PHE A 297 -4.88 2.55 16.83
N ARG A 298 -5.56 2.83 15.71
CA ARG A 298 -5.02 3.61 14.58
C ARG A 298 -6.14 4.25 13.77
N CYS A 299 -5.95 5.51 13.34
CA CYS A 299 -6.86 6.16 12.39
C CYS A 299 -6.31 6.25 10.97
N GLY A 300 -5.06 5.86 10.72
CA GLY A 300 -4.49 5.95 9.39
C GLY A 300 -3.02 5.60 9.33
N ARG A 301 -2.47 5.69 8.14
CA ARG A 301 -1.08 5.37 7.84
C ARG A 301 -0.61 6.05 6.57
N ALA A 302 0.68 6.28 6.45
CA ALA A 302 1.26 6.64 5.16
C ALA A 302 1.12 5.48 4.17
N THR A 303 0.94 5.81 2.91
CA THR A 303 0.80 4.90 1.78
C THR A 303 1.76 5.28 0.66
N GLY A 304 1.96 4.37 -0.28
CA GLY A 304 2.86 4.55 -1.41
C GLY A 304 3.14 3.23 -2.11
N TYR A 305 4.40 2.92 -2.32
CA TYR A 305 4.80 1.66 -2.96
C TYR A 305 4.62 0.44 -2.07
N SER A 306 4.58 0.61 -0.74
CA SER A 306 4.14 -0.42 0.20
C SER A 306 2.75 -0.08 0.76
N PHE A 307 2.03 -1.13 1.15
CA PHE A 307 0.70 -0.99 1.78
C PHE A 307 0.76 -0.26 3.13
N LEU A 308 1.83 -0.50 3.89
CA LEU A 308 2.12 0.19 5.15
C LEU A 308 3.44 0.91 5.00
N GLU A 309 3.40 2.23 5.04
CA GLU A 309 4.57 3.09 5.11
C GLU A 309 4.57 3.89 6.42
N ASN A 310 5.67 4.57 6.71
CA ASN A 310 5.77 5.49 7.82
C ASN A 310 5.52 6.93 7.34
N PRO A 311 4.99 7.80 8.24
CA PRO A 311 4.55 7.51 9.60
C PRO A 311 3.20 6.83 9.67
N GLN A 312 2.83 6.34 10.86
CA GLN A 312 1.49 5.85 11.15
C GLN A 312 0.75 6.87 12.04
N LEU A 313 -0.55 7.02 11.81
CA LEU A 313 -1.40 7.88 12.64
C LEU A 313 -1.85 7.07 13.86
N ILE A 314 -0.94 6.96 14.84
CA ILE A 314 -1.12 6.21 16.10
C ILE A 314 -0.57 7.01 17.28
N ARG A 315 -1.00 6.63 18.47
CA ARG A 315 -0.45 7.17 19.71
C ARG A 315 1.06 6.91 19.80
N GLY A 316 1.83 7.97 20.05
CA GLY A 316 3.28 7.91 20.26
C GLY A 316 4.10 8.08 18.99
N ASP A 317 3.51 8.16 17.78
CA ASP A 317 4.24 8.54 16.56
C ASP A 317 4.38 10.07 16.51
N LYS A 318 5.58 10.55 16.78
CA LYS A 318 5.91 11.98 16.85
C LYS A 318 6.43 12.58 15.55
N THR A 319 6.35 11.82 14.46
CA THR A 319 6.76 12.30 13.14
C THR A 319 5.92 13.52 12.75
N ILE A 320 6.60 14.58 12.35
CA ILE A 320 5.95 15.79 11.83
C ILE A 320 5.49 15.50 10.40
N LEU A 321 4.25 15.84 10.10
CA LEU A 321 3.70 15.71 8.77
C LEU A 321 4.26 16.81 7.86
N GLU A 322 4.71 16.43 6.67
CA GLU A 322 5.34 17.33 5.71
C GLU A 322 4.64 17.26 4.36
N PRO A 323 4.65 18.37 3.58
CA PRO A 323 4.15 18.36 2.20
C PRO A 323 4.78 17.24 1.37
N GLY A 324 3.97 16.58 0.55
CA GLY A 324 4.40 15.41 -0.25
C GLY A 324 4.21 14.06 0.44
N MET A 325 3.85 14.01 1.72
CA MET A 325 3.41 12.76 2.36
C MET A 325 2.01 12.37 1.86
N VAL A 326 1.76 11.07 1.73
CA VAL A 326 0.46 10.51 1.31
C VAL A 326 -0.08 9.60 2.39
N PHE A 327 -1.33 9.82 2.80
CA PHE A 327 -1.98 9.09 3.89
C PHE A 327 -3.29 8.45 3.45
N ALA A 328 -3.59 7.27 3.98
CA ALA A 328 -4.95 6.80 4.17
C ALA A 328 -5.42 7.18 5.57
N VAL A 329 -6.59 7.80 5.68
CA VAL A 329 -7.19 8.21 6.95
C VAL A 329 -8.57 7.61 7.08
N ASP A 330 -8.77 6.83 8.13
CA ASP A 330 -9.96 6.02 8.36
C ASP A 330 -10.70 6.49 9.60
N GLY A 331 -12.04 6.48 9.55
CA GLY A 331 -12.92 6.47 10.70
C GLY A 331 -13.49 5.07 10.87
N SER A 332 -13.37 4.45 12.04
CA SER A 332 -13.82 3.08 12.24
C SER A 332 -14.32 2.82 13.66
N VAL A 333 -15.46 2.18 13.77
CA VAL A 333 -16.03 1.70 15.02
C VAL A 333 -16.47 0.25 14.88
N LEU A 334 -16.08 -0.60 15.81
CA LEU A 334 -16.46 -2.01 15.88
C LEU A 334 -17.30 -2.25 17.13
N THR A 335 -18.46 -2.87 16.95
CA THR A 335 -19.33 -3.40 18.01
C THR A 335 -19.38 -4.93 17.95
N ASN A 336 -20.13 -5.57 18.82
CA ASN A 336 -20.26 -7.03 18.84
C ASN A 336 -20.90 -7.59 17.55
N ASP A 337 -21.77 -6.82 16.90
CA ASP A 337 -22.61 -7.27 15.78
C ASP A 337 -22.46 -6.43 14.51
N PHE A 338 -21.74 -5.30 14.58
CA PHE A 338 -21.57 -4.42 13.45
C PHE A 338 -20.20 -3.73 13.46
N ARG A 339 -19.67 -3.45 12.28
CA ARG A 339 -18.51 -2.59 12.05
C ARG A 339 -18.84 -1.53 11.02
N ALA A 340 -18.64 -0.27 11.38
CA ALA A 340 -18.62 0.84 10.45
C ALA A 340 -17.17 1.22 10.12
N GLN A 341 -16.92 1.52 8.85
CA GLN A 341 -15.65 2.12 8.43
C GLN A 341 -15.86 3.00 7.21
N VAL A 342 -15.22 4.16 7.24
CA VAL A 342 -15.07 5.11 6.15
C VAL A 342 -13.61 5.51 6.07
N GLY A 343 -13.01 5.47 4.89
CA GLY A 343 -11.59 5.78 4.70
C GLY A 343 -11.35 6.42 3.35
N ASP A 344 -10.42 7.39 3.31
CA ASP A 344 -10.01 8.09 2.10
C ASP A 344 -8.50 8.30 2.08
N SER A 345 -7.93 8.60 0.90
CA SER A 345 -6.51 8.92 0.75
C SER A 345 -6.29 10.40 0.44
N PHE A 346 -5.23 10.93 1.04
CA PHE A 346 -4.89 12.37 1.03
C PHE A 346 -3.41 12.58 0.78
N ILE A 347 -3.09 13.65 0.07
CA ILE A 347 -1.73 14.19 -0.08
C ILE A 347 -1.61 15.39 0.84
N ILE A 348 -0.58 15.47 1.69
CA ILE A 348 -0.27 16.67 2.47
C ILE A 348 0.29 17.73 1.52
N THR A 349 -0.28 18.92 1.57
CA THR A 349 0.13 20.09 0.79
C THR A 349 0.81 21.14 1.68
N GLU A 350 1.28 22.24 1.11
CA GLU A 350 1.88 23.36 1.86
C GLU A 350 0.93 24.00 2.88
N THR A 351 -0.39 23.91 2.67
CA THR A 351 -1.40 24.62 3.47
C THR A 351 -2.48 23.74 4.09
N GLY A 352 -2.39 22.40 3.92
CA GLY A 352 -3.38 21.45 4.39
C GLY A 352 -3.25 20.13 3.68
N TYR A 353 -4.31 19.65 3.03
CA TYR A 353 -4.28 18.41 2.27
C TYR A 353 -5.12 18.47 0.98
N GLU A 354 -4.80 17.59 0.04
CA GLU A 354 -5.57 17.28 -1.18
C GLU A 354 -6.19 15.89 -1.04
N GLN A 355 -7.50 15.77 -1.14
CA GLN A 355 -8.19 14.48 -1.16
C GLN A 355 -8.12 13.88 -2.56
N ILE A 356 -7.57 12.67 -2.70
CA ILE A 356 -7.38 12.00 -3.99
C ILE A 356 -8.32 10.81 -4.23
N THR A 357 -9.02 10.33 -3.21
CA THR A 357 -10.13 9.37 -3.35
C THR A 357 -11.43 10.02 -2.94
N GLN A 358 -12.49 9.83 -3.74
CA GLN A 358 -13.77 10.51 -3.52
C GLN A 358 -14.95 9.56 -3.82
N HIS A 359 -15.82 9.39 -2.84
CA HIS A 359 -17.12 8.75 -2.98
C HIS A 359 -18.04 9.26 -1.89
N PRO A 360 -19.34 9.43 -2.15
CA PRO A 360 -20.30 9.83 -1.14
C PRO A 360 -20.20 9.00 0.15
N LYS A 361 -20.45 9.68 1.28
CA LYS A 361 -20.39 9.08 2.62
C LYS A 361 -21.46 9.59 3.59
N ALA A 362 -22.36 10.45 3.13
CA ALA A 362 -23.53 10.82 3.92
C ALA A 362 -24.50 9.62 4.01
N VAL A 363 -25.22 9.51 5.13
CA VAL A 363 -26.06 8.32 5.42
C VAL A 363 -27.11 8.05 4.31
N ASP A 364 -27.73 9.09 3.78
CA ASP A 364 -28.73 9.00 2.70
C ASP A 364 -28.12 8.60 1.34
N GLU A 365 -26.82 8.76 1.15
CA GLU A 365 -26.13 8.41 -0.09
C GLU A 365 -25.58 6.97 -0.12
N ILE A 366 -25.42 6.37 1.06
CA ILE A 366 -24.83 5.02 1.22
C ILE A 366 -25.86 3.92 1.51
N ILE A 367 -27.12 4.27 1.69
CA ILE A 367 -28.24 3.33 1.64
C ILE A 367 -28.67 3.24 0.18
N ILE A 368 -28.44 2.12 -0.48
CA ILE A 368 -28.53 1.91 -1.93
C ILE A 368 -29.48 0.79 -2.30
#